data_51db7e20c2080c7eafad057b59254ba2
#
_entry.id   51db7e20c2080c7eafad057b59254ba2
#
_cell.length_a   1.000
_cell.length_b   1.000
_cell.length_c   1.000
_cell.angle_alpha   90.00
_cell.angle_beta   90.00
_cell.angle_gamma   90.00
#
_symmetry.space_group_name_H-M   'P 1'
#
loop_
_entity.id
_entity.type
_entity.pdbx_description
1 polymer ?
#
loop_
_entity_poly.entity_id
_entity_poly.type
_entity_poly.pdbx_seq_one_letter_code
_entity_poly.pdbx_strand_id
1 'polypeptide(L)'
;WQHDAGIELDILKRISLEVDYYYKKTTDLLQYKQVPPSTGILQILSNSGSVINRGLEASLNVRAIQNKDFSLSFGGNISFNKNEICDFGKDPMFPNSIYNSLRPYAIADGHSIGSFYGFVTDGIWNSREEVINSKQFQTQYPDYTVNGSDAATEEIIRRDWIGELKYKDLDEDGFITDQDQTWIGDANPKYFYGFNMDLTWKNFDFSILFQGVEGNDVFNMNSLRFYNLGQTQNVPYYV
;
A
#
# COMPACT_ATOMS: atom_id res chain seq x y z
N TRP A 1 11.76 22.43 6.34
CA TRP A 1 10.88 23.54 6.79
C TRP A 1 9.46 23.03 6.98
N GLN A 2 8.71 23.70 7.87
CA GLN A 2 7.36 23.31 8.25
C GLN A 2 6.50 24.57 8.41
N HIS A 3 5.25 24.48 8.02
CA HIS A 3 4.21 25.48 8.26
C HIS A 3 3.04 24.79 8.94
N ASP A 4 2.57 25.38 10.01
CA ASP A 4 1.41 24.90 10.78
C ASP A 4 0.42 26.07 10.92
N ALA A 5 -0.86 25.78 10.79
CA ALA A 5 -1.94 26.72 11.01
C ALA A 5 -3.11 25.99 11.69
N GLY A 6 -3.52 26.49 12.84
CA GLY A 6 -4.57 25.88 13.64
C GLY A 6 -5.63 26.88 14.11
N ILE A 7 -6.81 26.37 14.39
CA ILE A 7 -7.92 27.09 14.99
C ILE A 7 -8.43 26.28 16.17
N GLU A 8 -8.51 26.92 17.32
CA GLU A 8 -9.12 26.37 18.52
C GLU A 8 -10.35 27.21 18.89
N LEU A 9 -11.49 26.53 19.12
CA LEU A 9 -12.76 27.16 19.47
C LEU A 9 -13.36 26.49 20.70
N ASP A 10 -13.51 27.29 21.76
CA ASP A 10 -14.21 26.90 22.96
C ASP A 10 -15.61 27.56 23.03
N ILE A 11 -16.66 26.76 22.95
CA ILE A 11 -18.04 27.21 22.95
C ILE A 11 -18.70 26.83 24.28
N LEU A 12 -19.16 27.85 25.00
CA LEU A 12 -19.89 27.72 26.29
C LEU A 12 -19.14 26.88 27.34
N LYS A 13 -17.82 26.71 27.24
CA LYS A 13 -16.99 25.82 28.08
C LYS A 13 -17.45 24.35 28.04
N ARG A 14 -18.21 23.96 27.00
CA ARG A 14 -18.77 22.62 26.80
C ARG A 14 -18.32 21.93 25.55
N ILE A 15 -18.00 22.68 24.51
CA ILE A 15 -17.56 22.17 23.22
C ILE A 15 -16.20 22.79 22.94
N SER A 16 -15.20 21.97 22.76
CA SER A 16 -13.88 22.37 22.32
C SER A 16 -13.64 21.71 20.97
N LEU A 17 -13.37 22.53 19.96
CA LEU A 17 -13.03 22.11 18.60
C LEU A 17 -11.64 22.65 18.28
N GLU A 18 -10.76 21.79 17.84
CA GLU A 18 -9.42 22.11 17.38
C GLU A 18 -9.27 21.56 15.95
N VAL A 19 -8.76 22.38 15.06
CA VAL A 19 -8.48 21.99 13.66
C VAL A 19 -7.13 22.55 13.27
N ASP A 20 -6.21 21.66 12.88
CA ASP A 20 -4.85 21.98 12.51
C ASP A 20 -4.54 21.51 11.11
N TYR A 21 -3.91 22.36 10.34
CA TYR A 21 -3.32 22.01 9.06
C TYR A 21 -1.80 22.15 9.14
N TYR A 22 -1.09 21.15 8.65
CA TYR A 22 0.36 21.20 8.57
C TYR A 22 0.86 20.87 7.16
N TYR A 23 2.00 21.50 6.83
CA TYR A 23 2.79 21.21 5.65
C TYR A 23 4.26 21.17 6.03
N LYS A 24 4.90 20.02 5.85
CA LYS A 24 6.31 19.79 6.16
C LYS A 24 7.04 19.26 4.94
N LYS A 25 8.08 19.96 4.49
CA LYS A 25 9.01 19.48 3.46
C LYS A 25 10.37 19.20 4.09
N THR A 26 10.85 17.96 3.95
CA THR A 26 12.21 17.52 4.30
C THR A 26 12.98 17.37 3.00
N THR A 27 14.08 18.11 2.86
CA THR A 27 14.94 18.12 1.66
C THR A 27 16.28 17.46 1.94
N ASP A 28 17.04 17.25 0.89
CA ASP A 28 18.42 16.75 0.97
C ASP A 28 18.55 15.42 1.69
N LEU A 29 17.63 14.50 1.39
CA LEU A 29 17.67 13.16 1.96
C LEU A 29 18.93 12.43 1.50
N LEU A 30 19.65 11.85 2.46
CA LEU A 30 20.85 11.08 2.19
C LEU A 30 20.45 9.66 1.74
N GLN A 31 20.80 9.31 0.51
CA GLN A 31 20.46 8.02 -0.07
C GLN A 31 21.47 7.53 -1.11
N TYR A 32 21.45 6.23 -1.36
CA TYR A 32 22.23 5.63 -2.44
C TYR A 32 21.52 5.85 -3.78
N LYS A 33 22.19 6.53 -4.69
CA LYS A 33 21.76 6.71 -6.07
C LYS A 33 22.53 5.76 -6.98
N GLN A 34 21.83 5.03 -7.84
CA GLN A 34 22.47 4.23 -8.86
C GLN A 34 23.12 5.13 -9.91
N VAL A 35 24.29 4.75 -10.35
CA VAL A 35 25.04 5.45 -11.40
C VAL A 35 25.37 4.47 -12.53
N PRO A 36 25.55 4.97 -13.78
CA PRO A 36 25.89 4.12 -14.90
C PRO A 36 27.12 3.25 -14.60
N PRO A 37 27.12 1.97 -14.97
CA PRO A 37 28.25 1.06 -14.77
C PRO A 37 29.57 1.54 -15.35
N SER A 38 29.52 2.42 -16.36
CA SER A 38 30.69 3.06 -16.94
C SER A 38 31.51 3.91 -15.97
N THR A 39 30.94 4.29 -14.83
CA THR A 39 31.66 5.02 -13.77
C THR A 39 32.56 4.13 -12.90
N GLY A 40 32.48 2.81 -13.05
CA GLY A 40 33.24 1.84 -12.25
C GLY A 40 32.69 1.58 -10.86
N ILE A 41 31.61 2.27 -10.47
CA ILE A 41 30.88 2.07 -9.20
C ILE A 41 29.39 1.90 -9.50
N LEU A 42 28.68 1.14 -8.67
CA LEU A 42 27.28 0.87 -8.88
C LEU A 42 26.36 1.91 -8.23
N GLN A 43 26.80 2.49 -7.12
CA GLN A 43 26.02 3.42 -6.32
C GLN A 43 26.91 4.49 -5.70
N ILE A 44 26.38 5.68 -5.57
CA ILE A 44 26.97 6.78 -4.80
C ILE A 44 26.01 7.24 -3.69
N LEU A 45 26.56 7.64 -2.58
CA LEU A 45 25.79 8.31 -1.54
C LEU A 45 25.60 9.76 -1.96
N SER A 46 24.37 10.21 -2.07
CA SER A 46 24.01 11.55 -2.56
C SER A 46 22.92 12.16 -1.71
N ASN A 47 22.99 13.46 -1.52
CA ASN A 47 21.88 14.25 -0.97
C ASN A 47 20.91 14.53 -2.13
N SER A 48 19.89 13.70 -2.25
CA SER A 48 18.90 13.81 -3.31
C SER A 48 17.53 13.38 -2.81
N GLY A 49 16.51 13.99 -3.40
CA GLY A 49 15.14 13.74 -3.01
C GLY A 49 14.66 14.58 -1.83
N SER A 50 13.38 14.73 -1.80
CA SER A 50 12.64 15.43 -0.76
C SER A 50 11.41 14.62 -0.39
N VAL A 51 10.89 14.81 0.82
CA VAL A 51 9.62 14.24 1.25
C VAL A 51 8.72 15.34 1.76
N ILE A 52 7.51 15.36 1.25
CA ILE A 52 6.44 16.25 1.70
C ILE A 52 5.47 15.43 2.54
N ASN A 53 5.17 15.94 3.73
CA ASN A 53 4.06 15.47 4.55
C ASN A 53 3.12 16.66 4.74
N ARG A 54 1.85 16.46 4.42
CA ARG A 54 0.80 17.47 4.62
C ARG A 54 -0.45 16.78 5.13
N GLY A 55 -1.12 17.44 6.05
CA GLY A 55 -2.28 16.83 6.67
C GLY A 55 -3.21 17.82 7.34
N LEU A 56 -4.37 17.30 7.69
CA LEU A 56 -5.39 17.96 8.45
C LEU A 56 -5.71 17.11 9.66
N GLU A 57 -5.69 17.72 10.83
CA GLU A 57 -6.08 17.07 12.08
C GLU A 57 -7.27 17.84 12.67
N ALA A 58 -8.23 17.11 13.18
CA ALA A 58 -9.36 17.70 13.87
C ALA A 58 -9.70 16.93 15.15
N SER A 59 -9.93 17.64 16.22
CA SER A 59 -10.40 17.09 17.47
C SER A 59 -11.64 17.82 17.96
N LEU A 60 -12.60 17.06 18.47
CA LEU A 60 -13.83 17.59 19.04
C LEU A 60 -14.07 16.95 20.42
N ASN A 61 -14.21 17.80 21.44
CA ASN A 61 -14.58 17.36 22.76
C ASN A 61 -15.89 18.05 23.19
N VAL A 62 -16.85 17.24 23.65
CA VAL A 62 -18.19 17.72 24.04
C VAL A 62 -18.52 17.24 25.45
N ARG A 63 -18.73 18.19 26.37
CA ARG A 63 -19.33 17.92 27.68
C ARG A 63 -20.85 18.05 27.55
N ALA A 64 -21.50 16.95 27.17
CA ALA A 64 -22.94 16.97 26.88
C ALA A 64 -23.80 17.24 28.10
N ILE A 65 -23.49 16.56 29.20
CA ILE A 65 -24.23 16.70 30.48
C ILE A 65 -23.21 16.76 31.62
N GLN A 66 -23.43 17.69 32.53
CA GLN A 66 -22.62 17.78 33.74
C GLN A 66 -23.51 18.23 34.90
N ASN A 67 -23.93 17.28 35.73
CA ASN A 67 -24.69 17.46 36.94
C ASN A 67 -23.95 16.84 38.13
N LYS A 68 -24.50 17.00 39.37
CA LYS A 68 -23.91 16.45 40.59
C LYS A 68 -23.76 14.92 40.56
N ASP A 69 -24.78 14.23 40.04
CA ASP A 69 -24.87 12.76 40.07
C ASP A 69 -24.71 12.12 38.67
N PHE A 70 -24.60 12.93 37.61
CA PHE A 70 -24.47 12.43 36.23
C PHE A 70 -23.61 13.36 35.40
N SER A 71 -22.61 12.79 34.74
CA SER A 71 -21.83 13.46 33.69
C SER A 71 -21.69 12.59 32.47
N LEU A 72 -21.72 13.22 31.30
CA LEU A 72 -21.54 12.55 30.01
C LEU A 72 -20.70 13.45 29.11
N SER A 73 -19.59 12.90 28.64
CA SER A 73 -18.73 13.56 27.69
C SER A 73 -18.39 12.64 26.48
N PHE A 74 -18.16 13.27 25.35
CA PHE A 74 -17.73 12.63 24.11
C PHE A 74 -16.47 13.32 23.61
N GLY A 75 -15.56 12.51 23.10
CA GLY A 75 -14.41 13.00 22.36
C GLY A 75 -14.30 12.29 21.02
N GLY A 76 -13.78 12.99 20.03
CA GLY A 76 -13.48 12.40 18.74
C GLY A 76 -12.32 13.11 18.08
N ASN A 77 -11.52 12.38 17.35
CA ASN A 77 -10.46 12.93 16.52
C ASN A 77 -10.40 12.24 15.17
N ILE A 78 -9.93 12.96 14.20
CA ILE A 78 -9.60 12.44 12.87
C ILE A 78 -8.35 13.14 12.35
N SER A 79 -7.45 12.37 11.74
CA SER A 79 -6.21 12.88 11.17
C SER A 79 -6.02 12.29 9.78
N PHE A 80 -5.78 13.16 8.81
CA PHE A 80 -5.41 12.83 7.44
C PHE A 80 -3.96 13.22 7.21
N ASN A 81 -3.16 12.31 6.66
CA ASN A 81 -1.79 12.61 6.27
C ASN A 81 -1.56 12.15 4.83
N LYS A 82 -0.99 13.01 4.00
CA LYS A 82 -0.45 12.64 2.69
C LYS A 82 1.06 12.77 2.72
N ASN A 83 1.73 11.65 2.53
CA ASN A 83 3.18 11.57 2.33
C ASN A 83 3.47 11.53 0.82
N GLU A 84 4.46 12.29 0.34
CA GLU A 84 4.78 12.37 -1.08
C GLU A 84 6.28 12.59 -1.29
N ILE A 85 6.88 11.74 -2.12
CA ILE A 85 8.28 11.83 -2.53
C ILE A 85 8.39 12.83 -3.69
N CYS A 86 9.41 13.65 -3.66
CA CYS A 86 9.70 14.65 -4.70
C CYS A 86 11.22 14.74 -4.94
N ASP A 87 11.59 15.25 -6.10
CA ASP A 87 13.00 15.52 -6.47
C ASP A 87 13.88 14.26 -6.48
N PHE A 88 13.28 13.10 -6.70
CA PHE A 88 13.95 11.80 -6.72
C PHE A 88 14.11 11.24 -8.12
N GLY A 89 13.07 11.35 -8.93
CA GLY A 89 12.93 10.82 -10.28
C GLY A 89 11.56 10.15 -10.49
N LYS A 90 11.15 10.07 -11.73
CA LYS A 90 9.86 9.48 -12.10
C LYS A 90 9.92 7.97 -12.25
N ASP A 91 11.09 7.44 -12.63
CA ASP A 91 11.26 6.01 -12.82
C ASP A 91 11.34 5.31 -11.46
N PRO A 92 10.62 4.20 -11.29
CA PRO A 92 10.62 3.46 -10.04
C PRO A 92 12.03 2.97 -9.69
N MET A 93 12.52 3.34 -8.52
CA MET A 93 13.76 2.82 -7.97
C MET A 93 13.44 1.81 -6.87
N PHE A 94 14.06 0.66 -6.96
CA PHE A 94 13.86 -0.42 -6.00
C PHE A 94 14.94 -0.37 -4.92
N PRO A 95 14.54 -0.24 -3.64
CA PRO A 95 15.45 -0.46 -2.52
C PRO A 95 15.94 -1.91 -2.48
N ASN A 96 16.80 -2.21 -1.52
CA ASN A 96 17.28 -3.57 -1.33
C ASN A 96 16.13 -4.57 -1.19
N SER A 97 16.30 -5.77 -1.75
CA SER A 97 15.33 -6.85 -1.64
C SER A 97 15.10 -7.24 -0.17
N ILE A 98 13.85 -7.54 0.18
CA ILE A 98 13.48 -7.97 1.53
C ILE A 98 13.78 -9.47 1.72
N TYR A 99 13.46 -10.29 0.73
CA TYR A 99 13.59 -11.74 0.80
C TYR A 99 13.66 -12.33 -0.61
N ASN A 100 14.65 -13.18 -0.89
CA ASN A 100 14.82 -13.89 -2.16
C ASN A 100 14.60 -13.01 -3.41
N SER A 101 15.25 -11.84 -3.46
CA SER A 101 15.12 -10.86 -4.53
C SER A 101 13.75 -10.17 -4.63
N LEU A 102 12.83 -10.42 -3.70
CA LEU A 102 11.53 -9.79 -3.66
C LEU A 102 11.65 -8.29 -3.33
N ARG A 103 11.05 -7.46 -4.15
CA ARG A 103 11.05 -5.99 -4.05
C ARG A 103 9.61 -5.48 -4.11
N PRO A 104 8.84 -5.60 -3.00
CA PRO A 104 7.40 -5.31 -3.02
C PRO A 104 7.08 -3.81 -3.04
N TYR A 105 8.06 -2.93 -2.88
CA TYR A 105 7.88 -1.49 -2.88
C TYR A 105 8.95 -0.80 -3.74
N ALA A 106 8.58 0.33 -4.28
CA ALA A 106 9.45 1.20 -5.05
C ALA A 106 9.39 2.65 -4.54
N ILE A 107 10.32 3.45 -5.01
CA ILE A 107 10.45 4.87 -4.69
C ILE A 107 10.43 5.64 -5.99
N ALA A 108 9.49 6.60 -6.14
CA ALA A 108 9.41 7.51 -7.26
C ALA A 108 8.68 8.80 -6.86
N ASP A 109 8.86 9.86 -7.63
CA ASP A 109 8.18 11.13 -7.42
C ASP A 109 6.65 10.97 -7.53
N GLY A 110 5.94 11.67 -6.65
CA GLY A 110 4.48 11.67 -6.60
C GLY A 110 3.86 10.53 -5.80
N HIS A 111 4.66 9.57 -5.35
CA HIS A 111 4.22 8.44 -4.53
C HIS A 111 4.70 8.57 -3.09
N SER A 112 4.05 7.85 -2.19
CA SER A 112 4.42 7.86 -0.78
C SER A 112 5.58 6.90 -0.50
N ILE A 113 6.31 7.14 0.58
CA ILE A 113 7.30 6.18 1.08
C ILE A 113 6.57 4.89 1.47
N GLY A 114 7.03 3.75 0.94
CA GLY A 114 6.45 2.44 1.21
C GLY A 114 5.26 2.09 0.31
N SER A 115 5.07 2.82 -0.79
CA SER A 115 4.11 2.42 -1.82
C SER A 115 4.50 1.09 -2.46
N PHE A 116 3.52 0.21 -2.61
CA PHE A 116 3.72 -1.11 -3.21
C PHE A 116 3.73 -1.02 -4.72
N TYR A 117 4.68 -1.75 -5.32
CA TYR A 117 4.89 -1.79 -6.76
C TYR A 117 5.03 -3.24 -7.22
N GLY A 118 4.29 -3.63 -8.26
CA GLY A 118 4.29 -5.00 -8.74
C GLY A 118 3.26 -5.27 -9.81
N PHE A 119 3.01 -6.53 -10.07
CA PHE A 119 2.06 -6.98 -11.07
C PHE A 119 0.62 -6.94 -10.55
N VAL A 120 -0.31 -6.59 -11.43
CA VAL A 120 -1.75 -6.66 -11.15
C VAL A 120 -2.27 -8.02 -11.63
N THR A 121 -2.93 -8.75 -10.73
CA THR A 121 -3.59 -10.00 -11.10
C THR A 121 -4.97 -9.77 -11.71
N ASP A 122 -5.34 -10.60 -12.67
CA ASP A 122 -6.64 -10.62 -13.35
C ASP A 122 -7.35 -11.98 -13.17
N GLY A 123 -7.23 -12.55 -11.98
CA GLY A 123 -7.74 -13.87 -11.64
C GLY A 123 -6.75 -15.00 -11.89
N ILE A 124 -7.29 -16.15 -12.28
CA ILE A 124 -6.55 -17.37 -12.65
C ILE A 124 -6.99 -17.85 -14.02
N TRP A 125 -6.12 -18.55 -14.70
CA TRP A 125 -6.46 -19.22 -15.96
C TRP A 125 -7.38 -20.40 -15.69
N ASN A 126 -8.66 -20.32 -16.09
CA ASN A 126 -9.66 -21.33 -15.73
C ASN A 126 -9.84 -22.43 -16.78
N SER A 127 -9.56 -22.14 -18.04
CA SER A 127 -9.80 -23.07 -19.13
C SER A 127 -8.78 -22.97 -20.25
N ARG A 128 -8.67 -24.03 -21.01
CA ARG A 128 -7.87 -24.10 -22.23
C ARG A 128 -8.29 -23.03 -23.24
N GLU A 129 -9.61 -22.84 -23.42
CA GLU A 129 -10.16 -21.86 -24.37
C GLU A 129 -9.73 -20.43 -23.98
N GLU A 130 -9.73 -20.10 -22.69
CA GLU A 130 -9.26 -18.80 -22.20
C GLU A 130 -7.79 -18.60 -22.53
N VAL A 131 -6.95 -19.61 -22.28
CA VAL A 131 -5.51 -19.56 -22.54
C VAL A 131 -5.23 -19.35 -24.01
N ILE A 132 -5.74 -20.20 -24.91
CA ILE A 132 -5.42 -20.17 -26.35
C ILE A 132 -5.96 -18.89 -27.05
N ASN A 133 -7.01 -18.26 -26.50
CA ASN A 133 -7.57 -17.03 -27.03
C ASN A 133 -6.89 -15.78 -26.44
N SER A 134 -6.01 -15.95 -25.45
CA SER A 134 -5.29 -14.83 -24.87
C SER A 134 -4.17 -14.33 -25.80
N LYS A 135 -3.95 -13.01 -25.78
CA LYS A 135 -2.83 -12.40 -26.51
C LYS A 135 -1.48 -12.93 -26.01
N GLN A 136 -1.35 -13.11 -24.70
CA GLN A 136 -0.14 -13.64 -24.08
C GLN A 136 0.24 -15.02 -24.64
N PHE A 137 -0.71 -15.94 -24.73
CA PHE A 137 -0.44 -17.26 -25.29
C PHE A 137 -0.14 -17.19 -26.79
N GLN A 138 -0.95 -16.44 -27.56
CA GLN A 138 -0.76 -16.31 -29.01
C GLN A 138 0.59 -15.68 -29.37
N THR A 139 1.07 -14.74 -28.58
CA THR A 139 2.39 -14.12 -28.79
C THR A 139 3.53 -15.09 -28.46
N GLN A 140 3.40 -15.87 -27.38
CA GLN A 140 4.43 -16.83 -26.98
C GLN A 140 4.45 -18.09 -27.87
N TYR A 141 3.30 -18.47 -28.44
CA TYR A 141 3.12 -19.66 -29.27
C TYR A 141 2.43 -19.32 -30.60
N PRO A 142 3.08 -18.52 -31.49
CA PRO A 142 2.44 -18.01 -32.71
C PRO A 142 2.10 -19.10 -33.72
N ASP A 143 2.81 -20.24 -33.70
CA ASP A 143 2.58 -21.38 -34.61
C ASP A 143 1.51 -22.37 -34.06
N TYR A 144 0.95 -22.09 -32.89
CA TYR A 144 -0.06 -22.95 -32.31
C TYR A 144 -1.36 -22.96 -33.13
N THR A 145 -1.82 -24.12 -33.53
CA THR A 145 -3.11 -24.30 -34.20
C THR A 145 -4.00 -25.28 -33.43
N VAL A 146 -5.24 -24.91 -33.21
CA VAL A 146 -6.19 -25.70 -32.41
C VAL A 146 -6.37 -27.13 -32.93
N ASN A 147 -6.28 -27.33 -34.23
CA ASN A 147 -6.47 -28.63 -34.90
C ASN A 147 -5.17 -29.39 -35.20
N GLY A 148 -4.04 -28.80 -34.94
CA GLY A 148 -2.73 -29.37 -35.22
C GLY A 148 -1.75 -29.25 -34.06
N SER A 149 -2.27 -28.98 -32.85
CA SER A 149 -1.45 -28.88 -31.65
C SER A 149 -0.71 -30.17 -31.36
N ASP A 150 0.57 -30.06 -31.09
CA ASP A 150 1.34 -31.18 -30.62
C ASP A 150 1.01 -31.47 -29.14
N ALA A 151 1.23 -32.72 -28.73
CA ALA A 151 0.97 -33.13 -27.35
C ALA A 151 1.83 -32.36 -26.33
N ALA A 152 2.96 -31.83 -26.74
CA ALA A 152 3.84 -31.05 -25.86
C ALA A 152 3.26 -29.68 -25.52
N THR A 153 2.68 -28.98 -26.51
CA THR A 153 2.03 -27.69 -26.27
C THR A 153 0.75 -27.82 -25.43
N GLU A 154 -0.04 -28.87 -25.65
CA GLU A 154 -1.21 -29.16 -24.79
C GLU A 154 -0.81 -29.45 -23.34
N GLU A 155 0.30 -30.15 -23.13
CA GLU A 155 0.84 -30.39 -21.79
C GLU A 155 1.33 -29.08 -21.12
N ILE A 156 1.95 -28.18 -21.88
CA ILE A 156 2.34 -26.85 -21.39
C ILE A 156 1.12 -26.06 -20.94
N ILE A 157 0.03 -26.03 -21.74
CA ILE A 157 -1.21 -25.35 -21.38
C ILE A 157 -1.75 -25.90 -20.05
N ARG A 158 -1.78 -27.20 -19.92
CA ARG A 158 -2.33 -27.88 -18.73
C ARG A 158 -1.46 -27.67 -17.49
N ARG A 159 -0.14 -27.69 -17.63
CA ARG A 159 0.81 -27.63 -16.51
C ARG A 159 1.16 -26.22 -16.10
N ASP A 160 1.38 -25.34 -17.05
CA ASP A 160 2.03 -24.06 -16.82
C ASP A 160 1.04 -22.86 -16.92
N TRP A 161 -0.20 -23.10 -17.34
CA TRP A 161 -1.21 -22.04 -17.48
C TRP A 161 -2.45 -22.31 -16.65
N ILE A 162 -3.13 -23.42 -16.86
CA ILE A 162 -4.41 -23.67 -16.20
C ILE A 162 -4.21 -23.81 -14.69
N GLY A 163 -4.91 -22.95 -13.93
CA GLY A 163 -4.79 -22.87 -12.48
C GLY A 163 -3.76 -21.88 -11.97
N GLU A 164 -2.91 -21.35 -12.84
CA GLU A 164 -1.92 -20.32 -12.49
C GLU A 164 -2.53 -18.90 -12.48
N LEU A 165 -1.86 -17.99 -11.78
CA LEU A 165 -2.26 -16.59 -11.73
C LEU A 165 -2.15 -15.94 -13.10
N LYS A 166 -3.22 -15.24 -13.49
CA LYS A 166 -3.26 -14.41 -14.68
C LYS A 166 -2.84 -12.99 -14.30
N TYR A 167 -1.81 -12.47 -14.94
CA TYR A 167 -1.35 -11.11 -14.76
C TYR A 167 -1.82 -10.22 -15.91
N LYS A 168 -2.06 -8.94 -15.61
CA LYS A 168 -2.39 -7.95 -16.64
C LYS A 168 -1.15 -7.59 -17.43
N ASP A 169 -1.27 -7.65 -18.73
CA ASP A 169 -0.34 -7.14 -19.72
C ASP A 169 -0.69 -5.65 -19.93
N LEU A 170 0.07 -4.76 -19.29
CA LEU A 170 -0.27 -3.34 -19.22
C LEU A 170 0.19 -2.56 -20.46
N ASP A 171 1.28 -3.00 -21.10
CA ASP A 171 1.78 -2.40 -22.34
C ASP A 171 1.24 -3.12 -23.59
N GLU A 172 0.49 -4.19 -23.39
CA GLU A 172 -0.17 -4.98 -24.42
C GLU A 172 0.80 -5.58 -25.46
N ASP A 173 2.00 -5.94 -25.05
CA ASP A 173 2.98 -6.57 -25.93
C ASP A 173 2.81 -8.10 -26.05
N GLY A 174 2.07 -8.72 -25.16
CA GLY A 174 1.77 -10.15 -25.09
C GLY A 174 2.75 -10.94 -24.23
N PHE A 175 3.65 -10.27 -23.53
CA PHE A 175 4.55 -10.87 -22.55
C PHE A 175 4.34 -10.22 -21.20
N ILE A 176 4.53 -10.95 -20.12
CA ILE A 176 4.55 -10.39 -18.77
C ILE A 176 5.99 -10.11 -18.38
N THR A 177 6.34 -8.84 -18.34
CA THR A 177 7.69 -8.34 -18.07
C THR A 177 7.69 -7.29 -16.94
N ASP A 178 8.84 -6.78 -16.58
CA ASP A 178 8.93 -5.71 -15.60
C ASP A 178 8.20 -4.41 -16.02
N GLN A 179 7.85 -4.27 -17.31
CA GLN A 179 7.09 -3.13 -17.84
C GLN A 179 5.61 -3.21 -17.48
N ASP A 180 5.10 -4.40 -17.13
CA ASP A 180 3.74 -4.63 -16.64
C ASP A 180 3.56 -4.39 -15.14
N GLN A 181 4.61 -3.97 -14.47
CA GLN A 181 4.52 -3.60 -13.07
C GLN A 181 3.96 -2.18 -12.93
N THR A 182 3.17 -1.97 -11.88
CA THR A 182 2.57 -0.68 -11.55
C THR A 182 2.41 -0.51 -10.05
N TRP A 183 1.93 0.66 -9.63
CA TRP A 183 1.62 0.93 -8.24
C TRP A 183 0.34 0.20 -7.85
N ILE A 184 0.45 -0.70 -6.88
CA ILE A 184 -0.62 -1.62 -6.48
C ILE A 184 -1.17 -1.36 -5.08
N GLY A 185 -0.53 -0.49 -4.30
CA GLY A 185 -1.02 -0.15 -2.97
C GLY A 185 -0.13 0.85 -2.25
N ASP A 186 -0.56 1.26 -1.06
CA ASP A 186 0.14 2.20 -0.19
C ASP A 186 0.13 1.71 1.26
N ALA A 187 1.30 1.65 1.88
CA ALA A 187 1.42 1.29 3.30
C ALA A 187 0.96 2.41 4.24
N ASN A 188 0.85 3.64 3.74
CA ASN A 188 0.43 4.78 4.55
C ASN A 188 -1.09 4.85 4.64
N PRO A 189 -1.66 4.96 5.85
CA PRO A 189 -3.08 5.16 6.02
C PRO A 189 -3.57 6.47 5.41
N LYS A 190 -4.78 6.46 4.86
CA LYS A 190 -5.46 7.66 4.39
C LYS A 190 -5.93 8.51 5.55
N TYR A 191 -6.41 7.86 6.63
CA TYR A 191 -6.79 8.57 7.85
C TYR A 191 -6.75 7.65 9.07
N PHE A 192 -6.58 8.31 10.21
CA PHE A 192 -6.71 7.75 11.55
C PHE A 192 -7.92 8.39 12.21
N TYR A 193 -8.62 7.66 13.04
CA TYR A 193 -9.73 8.21 13.80
C TYR A 193 -9.84 7.59 15.19
N GLY A 194 -10.37 8.37 16.10
CA GLY A 194 -10.69 7.94 17.44
C GLY A 194 -12.01 8.51 17.92
N PHE A 195 -12.68 7.77 18.75
CA PHE A 195 -13.88 8.22 19.46
C PHE A 195 -13.84 7.70 20.88
N ASN A 196 -14.11 8.56 21.84
CA ASN A 196 -14.27 8.17 23.24
C ASN A 196 -15.57 8.72 23.81
N MET A 197 -16.13 8.00 24.77
CA MET A 197 -17.26 8.42 25.57
C MET A 197 -16.97 8.10 27.03
N ASP A 198 -17.18 9.08 27.88
CA ASP A 198 -17.05 8.92 29.34
C ASP A 198 -18.37 9.27 30.00
N LEU A 199 -18.86 8.37 30.85
CA LEU A 199 -20.10 8.49 31.59
C LEU A 199 -19.83 8.21 33.07
N THR A 200 -20.21 9.14 33.93
CA THR A 200 -20.24 8.97 35.36
C THR A 200 -21.69 9.07 35.86
N TRP A 201 -22.15 8.06 36.57
CA TRP A 201 -23.47 8.07 37.19
C TRP A 201 -23.36 7.63 38.65
N LYS A 202 -23.50 8.60 39.56
CA LYS A 202 -23.30 8.42 41.00
C LYS A 202 -21.90 7.83 41.30
N ASN A 203 -21.84 6.55 41.67
CA ASN A 203 -20.61 5.82 42.00
C ASN A 203 -20.15 4.90 40.89
N PHE A 204 -20.75 4.98 39.69
CA PHE A 204 -20.39 4.19 38.53
C PHE A 204 -19.72 5.08 37.48
N ASP A 205 -18.57 4.62 36.99
CA ASP A 205 -17.87 5.21 35.87
C ASP A 205 -17.82 4.20 34.72
N PHE A 206 -18.14 4.68 33.52
CA PHE A 206 -18.07 3.89 32.31
C PHE A 206 -17.35 4.68 31.22
N SER A 207 -16.31 4.08 30.64
CA SER A 207 -15.55 4.68 29.53
C SER A 207 -15.50 3.70 28.38
N ILE A 208 -15.64 4.24 27.18
CA ILE A 208 -15.50 3.51 25.92
C ILE A 208 -14.51 4.25 25.03
N LEU A 209 -13.63 3.52 24.35
CA LEU A 209 -12.69 4.05 23.37
C LEU A 209 -12.75 3.18 22.11
N PHE A 210 -12.95 3.83 20.96
CA PHE A 210 -12.76 3.27 19.64
C PHE A 210 -11.64 4.01 18.93
N GLN A 211 -10.78 3.26 18.26
CA GLN A 211 -9.77 3.83 17.39
C GLN A 211 -9.63 2.96 16.14
N GLY A 212 -9.32 3.58 15.04
CA GLY A 212 -9.16 2.90 13.78
C GLY A 212 -8.21 3.59 12.84
N VAL A 213 -7.79 2.80 11.88
CA VAL A 213 -6.89 3.20 10.79
C VAL A 213 -7.51 2.68 9.51
N GLU A 214 -7.53 3.50 8.47
CA GLU A 214 -8.20 3.14 7.23
C GLU A 214 -7.36 3.50 6.00
N GLY A 215 -7.48 2.67 4.98
CA GLY A 215 -6.97 2.92 3.64
C GLY A 215 -5.48 2.67 3.45
N ASN A 216 -4.86 1.89 4.33
CA ASN A 216 -3.51 1.36 4.13
C ASN A 216 -3.55 -0.09 3.67
N ASP A 217 -2.56 -0.45 2.85
CA ASP A 217 -2.32 -1.81 2.43
C ASP A 217 -1.21 -2.44 3.27
N VAL A 218 -1.27 -3.75 3.45
CA VAL A 218 -0.28 -4.49 4.22
C VAL A 218 0.29 -5.64 3.39
N PHE A 219 1.60 -5.64 3.20
CA PHE A 219 2.27 -6.76 2.56
C PHE A 219 2.35 -7.97 3.49
N ASN A 220 1.60 -9.03 3.17
CA ASN A 220 1.56 -10.23 3.98
C ASN A 220 2.74 -11.18 3.66
N MET A 221 3.89 -10.90 4.26
CA MET A 221 5.09 -11.74 4.12
C MET A 221 4.88 -13.19 4.62
N ASN A 222 4.00 -13.39 5.61
CA ASN A 222 3.70 -14.72 6.13
C ASN A 222 2.99 -15.59 5.09
N SER A 223 2.05 -15.01 4.34
CA SER A 223 1.36 -15.69 3.25
C SER A 223 2.36 -16.24 2.23
N LEU A 224 3.30 -15.39 1.79
CA LEU A 224 4.33 -15.79 0.85
C LEU A 224 5.19 -16.96 1.37
N ARG A 225 5.49 -16.98 2.66
CA ARG A 225 6.36 -17.97 3.28
C ARG A 225 5.64 -19.27 3.62
N PHE A 226 4.41 -19.19 4.16
CA PHE A 226 3.71 -20.35 4.71
C PHE A 226 2.75 -21.02 3.73
N TYR A 227 2.31 -20.32 2.66
CA TYR A 227 1.41 -20.89 1.66
C TYR A 227 2.14 -21.45 0.43
N ASN A 228 3.46 -21.41 0.41
CA ASN A 228 4.25 -22.00 -0.67
C ASN A 228 4.45 -23.50 -0.41
N LEU A 229 3.75 -24.34 -1.17
CA LEU A 229 3.81 -25.81 -1.06
C LEU A 229 5.20 -26.39 -1.39
N GLY A 230 6.05 -25.65 -2.10
CA GLY A 230 7.42 -26.05 -2.42
C GLY A 230 8.43 -25.87 -1.27
N GLN A 231 8.03 -25.28 -0.15
CA GLN A 231 8.90 -25.08 1.01
C GLN A 231 8.82 -26.26 1.98
N THR A 232 9.87 -26.47 2.77
CA THR A 232 9.96 -27.56 3.79
C THR A 232 9.18 -27.25 5.07
N GLN A 233 8.32 -26.24 5.07
CA GLN A 233 7.55 -25.81 6.23
C GLN A 233 6.13 -26.36 6.20
N ASN A 234 5.51 -26.47 7.37
CA ASN A 234 4.11 -26.85 7.47
C ASN A 234 3.22 -25.78 6.84
N VAL A 235 2.37 -26.21 5.93
CA VAL A 235 1.37 -25.35 5.27
C VAL A 235 0.09 -25.37 6.11
N PRO A 236 -0.64 -24.26 6.24
CA PRO A 236 -1.94 -24.25 6.92
C PRO A 236 -2.94 -25.19 6.27
N TYR A 237 -3.81 -25.81 7.06
CA TYR A 237 -4.77 -26.82 6.61
C TYR A 237 -5.76 -26.33 5.53
N TYR A 238 -5.91 -25.02 5.39
CA TYR A 238 -6.86 -24.35 4.47
C TYR A 238 -6.19 -23.77 3.20
N VAL A 239 -5.02 -24.27 2.84
CA VAL A 239 -4.35 -23.94 1.57
C VAL A 239 -4.65 -24.97 0.51
#